data_7cedc89dba8171a5096a7b2ccbdd0045
#
_entry.id   7cedc89dba8171a5096a7b2ccbdd0045
#
_cell.length_a   1.000
_cell.length_b   1.000
_cell.length_c   1.000
_cell.angle_alpha   90.00
_cell.angle_beta   90.00
_cell.angle_gamma   90.00
#
_symmetry.space_group_name_H-M   'P 1'
#
loop_
_entity.id
_entity.type
_entity.pdbx_description
1 polymer ?
#
loop_
_entity_poly.entity_id
_entity_poly.type
_entity_poly.pdbx_seq_one_letter_code
_entity_poly.pdbx_strand_id
1 'polypeptide(L)'
;MTPHRRIDRWIREHPGKVDAVLAAALWFTCAVPAFTGGMPVNSGLAFAVSTLQLVPLAWRRSRPGASAAVVVAGHLLQLALVPTLLPSQVAVPITVYALAAYGRRWQSFAGLGTGLAGALLATGRYVVLEGTAAAAAAMTLLAMSLVVLVAWTFGDLHRTRLTATRALEERAHRLEVERQQERDLAAADERSRIAREMHDIVAHSLSIVITQADGARYASAADPEVARQTLATIAETGRASLREMRRLLGVLRGDEQASTRPLPQLADLPDLVASARTAGLAVDFAVTGEPRRGLPAGAELAAYRAVQEALTNTVKHAGPSASARVDLGWSPRGLSVSVLDDGRGAGALSGDGAGQGLAGMAERVGLYDGTVQAGPAAGGGFRVDVLIPYTED
;
A
#
# COMPACT_ATOMS: atom_id res chain seq x y z
N MET A 1 14.90 12.94 -2.50
CA MET A 1 15.73 11.72 -2.56
C MET A 1 17.19 12.09 -2.42
N THR A 2 17.90 11.57 -1.42
CA THR A 2 19.32 11.83 -1.20
C THR A 2 20.19 11.30 -2.35
N PRO A 3 21.30 11.96 -2.73
CA PRO A 3 22.16 11.55 -3.84
C PRO A 3 22.63 10.09 -3.74
N HIS A 4 22.92 9.61 -2.53
CA HIS A 4 23.33 8.22 -2.27
C HIS A 4 22.29 7.18 -2.76
N ARG A 5 21.00 7.43 -2.56
CA ARG A 5 19.95 6.50 -3.00
C ARG A 5 19.80 6.40 -4.52
N ARG A 6 20.18 7.46 -5.27
CA ARG A 6 20.21 7.45 -6.73
C ARG A 6 21.37 6.62 -7.25
N ILE A 7 22.58 6.77 -6.65
CA ILE A 7 23.77 6.01 -7.02
C ILE A 7 23.54 4.52 -6.73
N ASP A 8 23.05 4.17 -5.55
CA ASP A 8 22.78 2.77 -5.19
C ASP A 8 21.74 2.11 -6.12
N ARG A 9 20.74 2.86 -6.56
CA ARG A 9 19.76 2.36 -7.53
C ARG A 9 20.41 2.13 -8.88
N TRP A 10 21.19 3.09 -9.39
CA TRP A 10 21.86 2.99 -10.67
C TRP A 10 22.84 1.81 -10.72
N ILE A 11 23.62 1.58 -9.64
CA ILE A 11 24.55 0.45 -9.49
C ILE A 11 23.79 -0.89 -9.58
N ARG A 12 22.62 -0.98 -8.97
CA ARG A 12 21.78 -2.18 -9.00
C ARG A 12 21.12 -2.42 -10.36
N GLU A 13 20.75 -1.36 -11.05
CA GLU A 13 20.10 -1.43 -12.36
C GLU A 13 21.11 -1.72 -13.51
N HIS A 14 22.40 -1.38 -13.32
CA HIS A 14 23.41 -1.51 -14.37
C HIS A 14 24.65 -2.31 -13.93
N PRO A 15 24.48 -3.56 -13.44
CA PRO A 15 25.61 -4.35 -12.90
C PRO A 15 26.74 -4.60 -13.92
N GLY A 16 26.41 -4.78 -15.20
CA GLY A 16 27.41 -4.96 -16.24
C GLY A 16 28.29 -3.74 -16.51
N LYS A 17 27.70 -2.53 -16.43
CA LYS A 17 28.48 -1.28 -16.57
C LYS A 17 29.43 -1.09 -15.38
N VAL A 18 28.97 -1.41 -14.19
CA VAL A 18 29.80 -1.34 -12.97
C VAL A 18 30.99 -2.29 -13.07
N ASP A 19 30.77 -3.52 -13.53
CA ASP A 19 31.86 -4.51 -13.70
C ASP A 19 32.81 -4.10 -14.83
N ALA A 20 32.34 -3.51 -15.92
CA ALA A 20 33.19 -2.99 -16.99
C ALA A 20 34.02 -1.79 -16.51
N VAL A 21 33.47 -0.89 -15.71
CA VAL A 21 34.23 0.22 -15.11
C VAL A 21 35.30 -0.30 -14.14
N LEU A 22 34.95 -1.28 -13.29
CA LEU A 22 35.88 -1.91 -12.38
C LEU A 22 37.06 -2.61 -13.14
N ALA A 23 36.70 -3.40 -14.18
CA ALA A 23 37.71 -4.07 -15.02
C ALA A 23 38.62 -3.08 -15.73
N ALA A 24 38.07 -1.98 -16.26
CA ALA A 24 38.85 -0.90 -16.90
C ALA A 24 39.76 -0.19 -15.89
N ALA A 25 39.27 0.11 -14.68
CA ALA A 25 40.07 0.74 -13.64
C ALA A 25 41.23 -0.15 -13.20
N LEU A 26 40.97 -1.46 -12.98
CA LEU A 26 42.00 -2.43 -12.65
C LEU A 26 43.01 -2.63 -13.81
N TRP A 27 42.51 -2.66 -15.02
CA TRP A 27 43.39 -2.75 -16.21
C TRP A 27 44.30 -1.54 -16.32
N PHE A 28 43.77 -0.33 -16.13
CA PHE A 28 44.55 0.89 -16.18
C PHE A 28 45.59 0.95 -15.06
N THR A 29 45.24 0.52 -13.84
CA THR A 29 46.14 0.57 -12.69
C THR A 29 47.18 -0.57 -12.64
N CYS A 30 46.90 -1.73 -13.23
CA CYS A 30 47.77 -2.89 -13.16
C CYS A 30 48.47 -3.21 -14.48
N ALA A 31 47.82 -3.10 -15.64
CA ALA A 31 48.41 -3.47 -16.92
C ALA A 31 49.27 -2.34 -17.53
N VAL A 32 48.80 -1.08 -17.43
CA VAL A 32 49.55 0.07 -17.96
C VAL A 32 50.93 0.25 -17.29
N PRO A 33 51.04 0.20 -15.95
CA PRO A 33 52.36 0.23 -15.28
C PRO A 33 53.28 -0.96 -15.64
N ALA A 34 52.71 -2.14 -15.90
CA ALA A 34 53.49 -3.27 -16.37
C ALA A 34 54.13 -3.02 -17.76
N PHE A 35 53.50 -2.16 -18.59
CA PHE A 35 54.07 -1.74 -19.86
C PHE A 35 55.11 -0.63 -19.73
N THR A 36 54.91 0.35 -18.83
CA THR A 36 55.75 1.55 -18.70
C THR A 36 56.80 1.46 -17.60
N GLY A 37 56.67 0.54 -16.66
CA GLY A 37 57.30 0.58 -15.34
C GLY A 37 58.65 -0.10 -15.19
N GLY A 38 59.43 -0.35 -16.25
CA GLY A 38 60.80 -0.80 -16.10
C GLY A 38 60.96 -2.17 -15.39
N MET A 39 59.97 -3.04 -15.42
CA MET A 39 60.08 -4.41 -14.90
C MET A 39 61.14 -5.18 -15.69
N PRO A 40 61.92 -6.11 -15.07
CA PRO A 40 62.94 -6.91 -15.75
C PRO A 40 62.31 -8.01 -16.63
N VAL A 41 61.28 -7.65 -17.39
CA VAL A 41 60.47 -8.54 -18.23
C VAL A 41 60.15 -7.85 -19.54
N ASN A 42 59.90 -8.61 -20.59
CA ASN A 42 59.33 -8.06 -21.82
C ASN A 42 58.01 -7.35 -21.50
N SER A 43 57.98 -6.01 -21.54
CA SER A 43 56.86 -5.17 -21.16
C SER A 43 55.60 -5.45 -21.98
N GLY A 44 55.78 -5.79 -23.27
CA GLY A 44 54.67 -6.18 -24.15
C GLY A 44 53.97 -7.48 -23.70
N LEU A 45 54.80 -8.48 -23.28
CA LEU A 45 54.28 -9.74 -22.79
C LEU A 45 53.55 -9.56 -21.43
N ALA A 46 54.14 -8.81 -20.50
CA ALA A 46 53.50 -8.48 -19.21
C ALA A 46 52.19 -7.76 -19.39
N PHE A 47 52.11 -6.80 -20.31
CA PHE A 47 50.86 -6.10 -20.66
C PHE A 47 49.79 -7.02 -21.26
N ALA A 48 50.18 -7.88 -22.22
CA ALA A 48 49.27 -8.82 -22.86
C ALA A 48 48.67 -9.80 -21.85
N VAL A 49 49.52 -10.36 -20.97
CA VAL A 49 49.10 -11.29 -19.92
C VAL A 49 48.17 -10.60 -18.90
N SER A 50 48.56 -9.39 -18.44
CA SER A 50 47.69 -8.61 -17.51
C SER A 50 46.33 -8.27 -18.14
N THR A 51 46.32 -7.95 -19.44
CA THR A 51 45.06 -7.69 -20.18
C THR A 51 44.16 -8.94 -20.22
N LEU A 52 44.75 -10.11 -20.49
CA LEU A 52 44.04 -11.39 -20.51
C LEU A 52 43.44 -11.75 -19.13
N GLN A 53 44.08 -11.33 -18.04
CA GLN A 53 43.64 -11.58 -16.67
C GLN A 53 42.55 -10.60 -16.21
N LEU A 54 42.58 -9.34 -16.66
CA LEU A 54 41.72 -8.27 -16.10
C LEU A 54 40.49 -7.98 -16.96
N VAL A 55 40.57 -7.97 -18.28
CA VAL A 55 39.45 -7.65 -19.17
C VAL A 55 38.26 -8.61 -18.98
N PRO A 56 38.41 -9.93 -18.77
CA PRO A 56 37.31 -10.85 -18.56
C PRO A 56 36.48 -10.57 -17.31
N LEU A 57 36.99 -9.80 -16.37
CA LEU A 57 36.24 -9.39 -15.18
C LEU A 57 35.01 -8.52 -15.53
N ALA A 58 34.99 -7.90 -16.71
CA ALA A 58 33.84 -7.10 -17.18
C ALA A 58 32.58 -7.94 -17.34
N TRP A 59 32.65 -9.22 -17.62
CA TRP A 59 31.51 -10.13 -17.76
C TRP A 59 31.43 -11.23 -16.70
N ARG A 60 32.11 -11.05 -15.57
CA ARG A 60 32.21 -12.03 -14.47
C ARG A 60 30.83 -12.38 -13.83
N ARG A 61 29.81 -11.47 -13.92
CA ARG A 61 28.47 -11.76 -13.40
C ARG A 61 27.58 -12.46 -14.42
N SER A 62 27.69 -12.09 -15.69
CA SER A 62 26.84 -12.64 -16.75
C SER A 62 27.31 -14.02 -17.22
N ARG A 63 28.63 -14.22 -17.30
CA ARG A 63 29.25 -15.48 -17.76
C ARG A 63 30.45 -15.88 -16.86
N PRO A 64 30.18 -16.20 -15.56
CA PRO A 64 31.28 -16.41 -14.58
C PRO A 64 32.25 -17.52 -14.96
N GLY A 65 31.75 -18.62 -15.51
CA GLY A 65 32.61 -19.74 -15.96
C GLY A 65 33.51 -19.36 -17.12
N ALA A 66 33.01 -18.65 -18.13
CA ALA A 66 33.81 -18.21 -19.28
C ALA A 66 34.86 -17.16 -18.86
N SER A 67 34.46 -16.19 -18.02
CA SER A 67 35.37 -15.20 -17.45
C SER A 67 36.53 -15.90 -16.70
N ALA A 68 36.20 -16.83 -15.81
CA ALA A 68 37.18 -17.59 -15.04
C ALA A 68 38.14 -18.42 -15.91
N ALA A 69 37.62 -19.08 -16.96
CA ALA A 69 38.45 -19.87 -17.87
C ALA A 69 39.53 -19.00 -18.55
N VAL A 70 39.17 -17.80 -19.01
CA VAL A 70 40.11 -16.87 -19.63
C VAL A 70 41.11 -16.33 -18.60
N VAL A 71 40.66 -15.99 -17.40
CA VAL A 71 41.55 -15.53 -16.31
C VAL A 71 42.55 -16.63 -15.92
N VAL A 72 42.09 -17.87 -15.76
CA VAL A 72 42.97 -19.02 -15.44
C VAL A 72 43.98 -19.26 -16.56
N ALA A 73 43.55 -19.21 -17.83
CA ALA A 73 44.47 -19.33 -18.95
C ALA A 73 45.56 -18.23 -18.93
N GLY A 74 45.15 -16.98 -18.61
CA GLY A 74 46.12 -15.87 -18.43
C GLY A 74 47.13 -16.12 -17.31
N HIS A 75 46.70 -16.71 -16.19
CA HIS A 75 47.61 -17.05 -15.07
C HIS A 75 48.53 -18.23 -15.39
N LEU A 76 48.05 -19.24 -16.10
CA LEU A 76 48.88 -20.31 -16.57
C LEU A 76 49.96 -19.83 -17.58
N LEU A 77 49.58 -18.91 -18.47
CA LEU A 77 50.51 -18.27 -19.39
C LEU A 77 51.55 -17.42 -18.64
N GLN A 78 51.13 -16.67 -17.61
CA GLN A 78 52.04 -15.95 -16.74
C GLN A 78 53.05 -16.91 -16.07
N LEU A 79 52.56 -17.99 -15.49
CA LEU A 79 53.40 -18.97 -14.78
C LEU A 79 54.49 -19.56 -15.68
N ALA A 80 54.16 -19.76 -16.98
CA ALA A 80 55.06 -20.31 -17.96
C ALA A 80 56.09 -19.29 -18.50
N LEU A 81 55.67 -18.06 -18.77
CA LEU A 81 56.42 -17.10 -19.56
C LEU A 81 56.98 -15.89 -18.80
N VAL A 82 56.39 -15.56 -17.65
CA VAL A 82 56.74 -14.35 -16.88
C VAL A 82 57.43 -14.76 -15.57
N PRO A 83 58.69 -14.35 -15.33
CA PRO A 83 59.42 -14.78 -14.14
C PRO A 83 59.03 -14.06 -12.84
N THR A 84 58.18 -13.05 -12.91
CA THR A 84 57.78 -12.24 -11.74
C THR A 84 56.29 -12.23 -11.54
N LEU A 85 55.82 -11.96 -10.29
CA LEU A 85 54.43 -11.70 -9.97
C LEU A 85 54.01 -10.36 -10.57
N LEU A 86 52.89 -10.33 -11.27
CA LEU A 86 52.30 -9.11 -11.81
C LEU A 86 51.20 -8.56 -10.86
N PRO A 87 50.98 -7.23 -10.83
CA PRO A 87 49.91 -6.62 -10.05
C PRO A 87 48.49 -7.14 -10.41
N SER A 88 48.36 -7.67 -11.65
CA SER A 88 47.13 -8.27 -12.16
C SER A 88 46.67 -9.55 -11.43
N GLN A 89 47.47 -10.08 -10.48
CA GLN A 89 47.09 -11.17 -9.58
C GLN A 89 45.79 -10.86 -8.76
N VAL A 90 45.43 -9.60 -8.61
CA VAL A 90 44.16 -9.17 -8.01
C VAL A 90 42.94 -9.78 -8.72
N ALA A 91 43.09 -10.23 -9.97
CA ALA A 91 42.06 -10.95 -10.71
C ALA A 91 41.67 -12.30 -10.07
N VAL A 92 42.60 -12.97 -9.34
CA VAL A 92 42.32 -14.26 -8.72
C VAL A 92 41.21 -14.19 -7.67
N PRO A 93 41.34 -13.42 -6.59
CA PRO A 93 40.30 -13.34 -5.58
C PRO A 93 38.95 -12.81 -6.16
N ILE A 94 38.98 -11.89 -7.11
CA ILE A 94 37.78 -11.38 -7.77
C ILE A 94 37.09 -12.48 -8.58
N THR A 95 37.84 -13.32 -9.28
CA THR A 95 37.31 -14.44 -10.07
C THR A 95 36.73 -15.53 -9.15
N VAL A 96 37.44 -15.89 -8.08
CA VAL A 96 37.00 -16.87 -7.09
C VAL A 96 35.71 -16.39 -6.43
N TYR A 97 35.64 -15.13 -6.00
CA TYR A 97 34.42 -14.50 -5.50
C TYR A 97 33.29 -14.58 -6.54
N ALA A 98 33.54 -14.22 -7.79
CA ALA A 98 32.50 -14.21 -8.83
C ALA A 98 31.98 -15.62 -9.13
N LEU A 99 32.82 -16.65 -9.16
CA LEU A 99 32.39 -18.04 -9.29
C LEU A 99 31.54 -18.49 -8.08
N ALA A 100 31.96 -18.10 -6.89
CA ALA A 100 31.23 -18.39 -5.67
C ALA A 100 29.87 -17.66 -5.61
N ALA A 101 29.82 -16.39 -5.96
CA ALA A 101 28.60 -15.57 -5.87
C ALA A 101 27.61 -15.83 -7.01
N TYR A 102 28.07 -15.96 -8.26
CA TYR A 102 27.23 -15.94 -9.48
C TYR A 102 27.28 -17.23 -10.29
N GLY A 103 28.27 -18.10 -10.09
CA GLY A 103 28.44 -19.35 -10.82
C GLY A 103 27.47 -20.45 -10.35
N ARG A 104 27.48 -21.58 -11.05
CA ARG A 104 26.80 -22.81 -10.57
C ARG A 104 27.56 -23.38 -9.36
N ARG A 105 26.88 -24.21 -8.55
CA ARG A 105 27.49 -24.74 -7.32
C ARG A 105 28.82 -25.48 -7.56
N TRP A 106 28.90 -26.29 -8.62
CA TRP A 106 30.15 -26.93 -9.00
C TRP A 106 31.25 -25.94 -9.41
N GLN A 107 30.89 -24.82 -10.07
CA GLN A 107 31.85 -23.74 -10.43
C GLN A 107 32.41 -23.03 -9.21
N SER A 108 31.63 -22.87 -8.15
CA SER A 108 32.07 -22.31 -6.88
C SER A 108 33.20 -23.15 -6.28
N PHE A 109 33.02 -24.48 -6.19
CA PHE A 109 34.06 -25.37 -5.66
C PHE A 109 35.24 -25.53 -6.62
N ALA A 110 34.98 -25.55 -7.93
CA ALA A 110 36.06 -25.53 -8.93
C ALA A 110 36.92 -24.26 -8.82
N GLY A 111 36.27 -23.10 -8.58
CA GLY A 111 36.95 -21.82 -8.34
C GLY A 111 37.84 -21.85 -7.09
N LEU A 112 37.33 -22.42 -6.00
CA LEU A 112 38.10 -22.62 -4.77
C LEU A 112 39.30 -23.53 -5.04
N GLY A 113 39.08 -24.70 -5.66
CA GLY A 113 40.13 -25.67 -5.95
C GLY A 113 41.25 -25.10 -6.88
N THR A 114 40.83 -24.42 -7.97
CA THR A 114 41.78 -23.78 -8.91
C THR A 114 42.52 -22.62 -8.27
N GLY A 115 41.87 -21.84 -7.38
CA GLY A 115 42.51 -20.76 -6.64
C GLY A 115 43.58 -21.28 -5.67
N LEU A 116 43.29 -22.34 -4.92
CA LEU A 116 44.28 -22.98 -4.02
C LEU A 116 45.44 -23.66 -4.79
N ALA A 117 45.11 -24.33 -5.87
CA ALA A 117 46.15 -24.91 -6.76
C ALA A 117 47.03 -23.80 -7.37
N GLY A 118 46.44 -22.68 -7.78
CA GLY A 118 47.16 -21.50 -8.25
C GLY A 118 48.09 -20.90 -7.20
N ALA A 119 47.63 -20.82 -5.93
CA ALA A 119 48.49 -20.38 -4.82
C ALA A 119 49.71 -21.29 -4.61
N LEU A 120 49.51 -22.62 -4.68
CA LEU A 120 50.60 -23.59 -4.57
C LEU A 120 51.59 -23.46 -5.72
N LEU A 121 51.07 -23.41 -6.97
CA LEU A 121 51.96 -23.28 -8.17
C LEU A 121 52.71 -21.95 -8.18
N ALA A 122 52.07 -20.85 -7.81
CA ALA A 122 52.70 -19.54 -7.73
C ALA A 122 53.80 -19.49 -6.66
N THR A 123 53.53 -20.07 -5.48
CA THR A 123 54.53 -20.18 -4.41
C THR A 123 55.74 -21.02 -4.86
N GLY A 124 55.48 -22.17 -5.49
CA GLY A 124 56.55 -23.01 -6.05
C GLY A 124 57.41 -22.26 -7.07
N ARG A 125 56.78 -21.58 -8.04
CA ARG A 125 57.45 -20.89 -9.15
C ARG A 125 58.20 -19.63 -8.73
N TYR A 126 57.60 -18.79 -7.89
CA TYR A 126 58.10 -17.44 -7.60
C TYR A 126 58.82 -17.32 -6.25
N VAL A 127 58.75 -18.32 -5.40
CA VAL A 127 59.37 -18.29 -4.07
C VAL A 127 60.40 -19.43 -3.88
N VAL A 128 59.93 -20.67 -4.11
CA VAL A 128 60.82 -21.86 -3.87
C VAL A 128 61.92 -21.94 -4.90
N LEU A 129 61.63 -21.78 -6.20
CA LEU A 129 62.66 -21.86 -7.27
C LEU A 129 63.60 -20.70 -7.23
N GLU A 130 63.35 -19.59 -6.57
CA GLU A 130 64.24 -18.47 -6.34
C GLU A 130 65.18 -18.68 -5.10
N GLY A 131 65.10 -19.84 -4.46
CA GLY A 131 65.97 -20.20 -3.35
C GLY A 131 65.67 -19.56 -2.01
N THR A 132 64.47 -19.05 -1.84
CA THR A 132 64.00 -18.44 -0.56
C THR A 132 63.81 -19.50 0.52
N ALA A 133 63.95 -19.09 1.81
CA ALA A 133 63.82 -19.98 2.95
C ALA A 133 62.44 -20.67 3.00
N ALA A 134 62.37 -21.91 3.41
CA ALA A 134 61.16 -22.72 3.50
C ALA A 134 60.02 -22.03 4.36
N ALA A 135 60.43 -21.31 5.40
CA ALA A 135 59.50 -20.53 6.23
C ALA A 135 58.79 -19.41 5.43
N ALA A 136 59.54 -18.69 4.57
CA ALA A 136 58.93 -17.63 3.73
C ALA A 136 58.01 -18.23 2.66
N ALA A 137 58.35 -19.38 2.07
CA ALA A 137 57.47 -20.10 1.15
C ALA A 137 56.16 -20.55 1.83
N ALA A 138 56.27 -21.10 3.05
CA ALA A 138 55.09 -21.50 3.82
C ALA A 138 54.21 -20.31 4.17
N MET A 139 54.76 -19.18 4.59
CA MET A 139 54.02 -17.96 4.88
C MET A 139 53.31 -17.40 3.62
N THR A 140 54.00 -17.40 2.47
CA THR A 140 53.41 -16.92 1.20
C THR A 140 52.26 -17.82 0.76
N LEU A 141 52.44 -19.14 0.83
CA LEU A 141 51.36 -20.10 0.52
C LEU A 141 50.14 -19.90 1.45
N LEU A 142 50.38 -19.74 2.76
CA LEU A 142 49.32 -19.47 3.74
C LEU A 142 48.59 -18.18 3.42
N ALA A 143 49.31 -17.09 3.16
CA ALA A 143 48.72 -15.79 2.84
C ALA A 143 47.86 -15.84 1.55
N MET A 144 48.38 -16.42 0.47
CA MET A 144 47.64 -16.56 -0.79
C MET A 144 46.43 -17.45 -0.63
N SER A 145 46.55 -18.57 0.09
CA SER A 145 45.42 -19.47 0.37
C SER A 145 44.34 -18.79 1.21
N LEU A 146 44.73 -17.99 2.20
CA LEU A 146 43.81 -17.22 3.02
C LEU A 146 43.03 -16.21 2.18
N VAL A 147 43.66 -15.49 1.26
CA VAL A 147 43.01 -14.57 0.33
C VAL A 147 41.95 -15.28 -0.53
N VAL A 148 42.32 -16.47 -1.05
CA VAL A 148 41.39 -17.30 -1.85
C VAL A 148 40.16 -17.76 -1.00
N LEU A 149 40.42 -18.25 0.22
CA LEU A 149 39.37 -18.69 1.14
C LEU A 149 38.45 -17.55 1.53
N VAL A 150 39.00 -16.40 1.87
CA VAL A 150 38.21 -15.20 2.19
C VAL A 150 37.34 -14.78 1.00
N ALA A 151 37.92 -14.70 -0.20
CA ALA A 151 37.20 -14.35 -1.41
C ALA A 151 36.05 -15.34 -1.70
N TRP A 152 36.33 -16.64 -1.56
CA TRP A 152 35.31 -17.69 -1.74
C TRP A 152 34.21 -17.59 -0.69
N THR A 153 34.54 -17.42 0.59
CA THR A 153 33.55 -17.29 1.70
C THR A 153 32.62 -16.07 1.51
N PHE A 154 33.21 -14.93 1.15
CA PHE A 154 32.39 -13.73 0.87
C PHE A 154 31.47 -13.92 -0.36
N GLY A 155 31.96 -14.63 -1.38
CA GLY A 155 31.14 -14.96 -2.55
C GLY A 155 30.01 -15.90 -2.22
N ASP A 156 30.25 -16.95 -1.44
CA ASP A 156 29.22 -17.90 -1.01
C ASP A 156 28.20 -17.25 -0.06
N LEU A 157 28.67 -16.42 0.86
CA LEU A 157 27.79 -15.61 1.73
C LEU A 157 26.90 -14.66 0.91
N HIS A 158 27.47 -14.01 -0.10
CA HIS A 158 26.69 -13.15 -1.01
C HIS A 158 25.60 -13.94 -1.74
N ARG A 159 25.92 -15.12 -2.27
CA ARG A 159 24.93 -16.04 -2.87
C ARG A 159 23.83 -16.40 -1.89
N THR A 160 24.19 -16.83 -0.69
CA THR A 160 23.24 -17.26 0.34
C THR A 160 22.29 -16.13 0.72
N ARG A 161 22.80 -14.90 0.85
CA ARG A 161 21.97 -13.72 1.11
C ARG A 161 21.02 -13.44 -0.05
N LEU A 162 21.47 -13.48 -1.29
CA LEU A 162 20.62 -13.25 -2.45
C LEU A 162 19.49 -14.28 -2.55
N THR A 163 19.80 -15.57 -2.31
CA THR A 163 18.78 -16.62 -2.36
C THR A 163 17.78 -16.50 -1.20
N ALA A 164 18.24 -16.14 0.00
CA ALA A 164 17.39 -15.92 1.15
C ALA A 164 16.43 -14.74 0.93
N THR A 165 16.94 -13.61 0.40
CA THR A 165 16.10 -12.43 0.11
C THR A 165 15.02 -12.77 -0.91
N ARG A 166 15.37 -13.45 -2.01
CA ARG A 166 14.37 -13.87 -3.02
C ARG A 166 13.33 -14.81 -2.43
N ALA A 167 13.73 -15.77 -1.60
CA ALA A 167 12.80 -16.68 -0.94
C ALA A 167 11.84 -15.95 0.02
N LEU A 168 12.32 -14.89 0.70
CA LEU A 168 11.46 -14.05 1.54
C LEU A 168 10.47 -13.21 0.72
N GLU A 169 10.92 -12.62 -0.40
CA GLU A 169 10.06 -11.88 -1.32
C GLU A 169 8.96 -12.78 -1.90
N GLU A 170 9.31 -13.98 -2.35
CA GLU A 170 8.33 -14.97 -2.83
C GLU A 170 7.31 -15.37 -1.75
N ARG A 171 7.78 -15.58 -0.51
CA ARG A 171 6.88 -15.90 0.62
C ARG A 171 5.95 -14.73 0.93
N ALA A 172 6.47 -13.50 0.97
CA ALA A 172 5.65 -12.31 1.21
C ALA A 172 4.55 -12.18 0.15
N HIS A 173 4.91 -12.35 -1.14
CA HIS A 173 3.94 -12.30 -2.23
C HIS A 173 2.86 -13.40 -2.12
N ARG A 174 3.25 -14.63 -1.78
CA ARG A 174 2.27 -15.73 -1.57
C ARG A 174 1.30 -15.41 -0.44
N LEU A 175 1.82 -14.90 0.70
CA LEU A 175 0.99 -14.52 1.83
C LEU A 175 0.02 -13.36 1.51
N GLU A 176 0.41 -12.43 0.65
CA GLU A 176 -0.49 -11.37 0.18
C GLU A 176 -1.63 -11.93 -0.66
N VAL A 177 -1.34 -12.87 -1.58
CA VAL A 177 -2.35 -13.54 -2.40
C VAL A 177 -3.30 -14.38 -1.54
N GLU A 178 -2.78 -15.17 -0.59
CA GLU A 178 -3.58 -15.97 0.34
C GLU A 178 -4.52 -15.08 1.17
N ARG A 179 -4.02 -13.98 1.73
CA ARG A 179 -4.85 -13.02 2.48
C ARG A 179 -5.95 -12.40 1.62
N GLN A 180 -5.67 -12.13 0.35
CA GLN A 180 -6.69 -11.61 -0.55
C GLN A 180 -7.77 -12.66 -0.82
N GLN A 181 -7.39 -13.90 -1.07
CA GLN A 181 -8.32 -15.02 -1.25
C GLN A 181 -9.19 -15.25 -0.02
N GLU A 182 -8.60 -15.20 1.18
CA GLU A 182 -9.36 -15.32 2.44
C GLU A 182 -10.40 -14.20 2.59
N ARG A 183 -10.05 -12.96 2.25
CA ARG A 183 -11.00 -11.83 2.27
C ARG A 183 -12.14 -12.02 1.27
N ASP A 184 -11.82 -12.48 0.06
CA ASP A 184 -12.81 -12.72 -0.98
C ASP A 184 -13.77 -13.86 -0.60
N LEU A 185 -13.25 -14.93 0.01
CA LEU A 185 -14.04 -16.04 0.56
C LEU A 185 -14.93 -15.56 1.72
N ALA A 186 -14.38 -14.83 2.68
CA ALA A 186 -15.15 -14.29 3.80
C ALA A 186 -16.28 -13.35 3.31
N ALA A 187 -16.01 -12.52 2.30
CA ALA A 187 -17.03 -11.66 1.69
C ALA A 187 -18.10 -12.47 0.95
N ALA A 188 -17.74 -13.57 0.28
CA ALA A 188 -18.69 -14.46 -0.38
C ALA A 188 -19.57 -15.21 0.63
N ASP A 189 -18.99 -15.72 1.71
CA ASP A 189 -19.71 -16.40 2.78
C ASP A 189 -20.69 -15.45 3.48
N GLU A 190 -20.27 -14.23 3.75
CA GLU A 190 -21.12 -13.19 4.35
C GLU A 190 -22.31 -12.85 3.44
N ARG A 191 -22.06 -12.66 2.12
CA ARG A 191 -23.15 -12.43 1.15
C ARG A 191 -24.12 -13.62 1.12
N SER A 192 -23.63 -14.85 1.17
CA SER A 192 -24.47 -16.07 1.21
C SER A 192 -25.28 -16.15 2.49
N ARG A 193 -24.71 -15.78 3.64
CA ARG A 193 -25.41 -15.73 4.93
C ARG A 193 -26.56 -14.72 4.88
N ILE A 194 -26.27 -13.51 4.40
CA ILE A 194 -27.28 -12.45 4.30
C ILE A 194 -28.41 -12.82 3.32
N ALA A 195 -28.06 -13.44 2.18
CA ALA A 195 -29.07 -13.91 1.23
C ALA A 195 -30.03 -14.93 1.85
N ARG A 196 -29.53 -15.83 2.70
CA ARG A 196 -30.35 -16.80 3.44
C ARG A 196 -31.24 -16.11 4.47
N GLU A 197 -30.68 -15.18 5.26
CA GLU A 197 -31.44 -14.42 6.26
C GLU A 197 -32.55 -13.59 5.62
N MET A 198 -32.29 -12.97 4.48
CA MET A 198 -33.30 -12.29 3.68
C MET A 198 -34.39 -13.22 3.16
N HIS A 199 -33.97 -14.40 2.66
CA HIS A 199 -34.93 -15.41 2.18
C HIS A 199 -35.87 -15.87 3.31
N ASP A 200 -35.32 -16.07 4.50
CA ASP A 200 -36.10 -16.50 5.67
C ASP A 200 -37.12 -15.45 6.11
N ILE A 201 -36.72 -14.16 6.13
CA ILE A 201 -37.63 -13.05 6.45
C ILE A 201 -38.74 -12.95 5.40
N VAL A 202 -38.42 -13.03 4.12
CA VAL A 202 -39.38 -12.98 3.02
C VAL A 202 -40.34 -14.15 3.09
N ALA A 203 -39.84 -15.37 3.23
CA ALA A 203 -40.63 -16.59 3.28
C ALA A 203 -41.61 -16.58 4.47
N HIS A 204 -41.11 -16.17 5.65
CA HIS A 204 -41.93 -16.07 6.86
C HIS A 204 -43.04 -15.02 6.72
N SER A 205 -42.69 -13.80 6.29
CA SER A 205 -43.67 -12.72 6.11
C SER A 205 -44.71 -13.05 5.06
N LEU A 206 -44.30 -13.67 3.95
CA LEU A 206 -45.20 -14.04 2.87
C LEU A 206 -46.15 -15.13 3.34
N SER A 207 -45.71 -16.13 4.13
CA SER A 207 -46.57 -17.15 4.72
C SER A 207 -47.64 -16.55 5.63
N ILE A 208 -47.28 -15.58 6.48
CA ILE A 208 -48.21 -14.87 7.34
C ILE A 208 -49.25 -14.08 6.51
N VAL A 209 -48.79 -13.33 5.50
CA VAL A 209 -49.64 -12.56 4.61
C VAL A 209 -50.68 -13.44 3.87
N ILE A 210 -50.24 -14.58 3.33
CA ILE A 210 -51.09 -15.54 2.62
C ILE A 210 -52.14 -16.11 3.57
N THR A 211 -51.72 -16.59 4.75
CA THR A 211 -52.65 -17.14 5.75
C THR A 211 -53.71 -16.14 6.19
N GLN A 212 -53.30 -14.88 6.45
CA GLN A 212 -54.22 -13.81 6.81
C GLN A 212 -55.16 -13.42 5.66
N ALA A 213 -54.66 -13.38 4.42
CA ALA A 213 -55.46 -13.07 3.24
C ALA A 213 -56.54 -14.15 3.00
N ASP A 214 -56.18 -15.43 3.14
CA ASP A 214 -57.11 -16.52 3.03
C ASP A 214 -58.16 -16.50 4.15
N GLY A 215 -57.75 -16.18 5.39
CA GLY A 215 -58.69 -15.99 6.53
C GLY A 215 -59.68 -14.81 6.29
N ALA A 216 -59.15 -13.66 5.82
CA ALA A 216 -59.96 -12.51 5.50
C ALA A 216 -60.97 -12.81 4.38
N ARG A 217 -60.55 -13.52 3.33
CA ARG A 217 -61.43 -13.95 2.23
C ARG A 217 -62.58 -14.83 2.74
N TYR A 218 -62.33 -15.74 3.65
CA TYR A 218 -63.31 -16.63 4.21
C TYR A 218 -64.31 -15.90 5.13
N ALA A 219 -63.80 -14.97 5.96
CA ALA A 219 -64.57 -14.21 6.89
C ALA A 219 -65.43 -13.07 6.23
N SER A 220 -65.00 -12.60 5.06
CA SER A 220 -65.60 -11.42 4.39
C SER A 220 -67.10 -11.55 4.08
N ALA A 221 -67.58 -12.78 3.87
CA ALA A 221 -69.00 -13.04 3.59
C ALA A 221 -69.86 -12.98 4.87
N ALA A 222 -69.30 -13.20 6.05
CA ALA A 222 -70.00 -13.22 7.33
C ALA A 222 -69.85 -11.94 8.13
N ASP A 223 -68.66 -11.32 8.08
CA ASP A 223 -68.30 -10.08 8.78
C ASP A 223 -67.32 -9.23 7.98
N PRO A 224 -67.79 -8.21 7.24
CA PRO A 224 -66.92 -7.32 6.46
C PRO A 224 -65.92 -6.50 7.31
N GLU A 225 -66.20 -6.28 8.60
CA GLU A 225 -65.31 -5.52 9.48
C GLU A 225 -64.07 -6.32 9.84
N VAL A 226 -64.20 -7.61 10.10
CA VAL A 226 -63.07 -8.54 10.33
C VAL A 226 -62.14 -8.60 9.09
N ALA A 227 -62.72 -8.63 7.88
CA ALA A 227 -61.94 -8.59 6.65
C ALA A 227 -61.17 -7.29 6.50
N ARG A 228 -61.74 -6.14 6.85
CA ARG A 228 -61.02 -4.84 6.79
C ARG A 228 -59.89 -4.73 7.79
N GLN A 229 -60.08 -5.20 9.02
CA GLN A 229 -59.04 -5.27 10.05
C GLN A 229 -57.88 -6.19 9.63
N THR A 230 -58.17 -7.35 9.06
CA THR A 230 -57.15 -8.29 8.58
C THR A 230 -56.33 -7.71 7.43
N LEU A 231 -56.96 -6.96 6.50
CA LEU A 231 -56.25 -6.23 5.44
C LEU A 231 -55.30 -5.16 6.00
N ALA A 232 -55.70 -4.47 7.07
CA ALA A 232 -54.83 -3.49 7.75
C ALA A 232 -53.62 -4.19 8.38
N THR A 233 -53.79 -5.36 9.02
CA THR A 233 -52.69 -6.17 9.59
C THR A 233 -51.76 -6.68 8.52
N ILE A 234 -52.26 -7.15 7.37
CA ILE A 234 -51.47 -7.57 6.21
C ILE A 234 -50.58 -6.41 5.73
N ALA A 235 -51.16 -5.21 5.59
CA ALA A 235 -50.40 -4.03 5.15
C ALA A 235 -49.31 -3.62 6.16
N GLU A 236 -49.59 -3.75 7.44
CA GLU A 236 -48.64 -3.48 8.52
C GLU A 236 -47.49 -4.49 8.53
N THR A 237 -47.77 -5.80 8.43
CA THR A 237 -46.78 -6.89 8.32
C THR A 237 -45.88 -6.67 7.12
N GLY A 238 -46.45 -6.36 5.94
CA GLY A 238 -45.68 -6.09 4.74
C GLY A 238 -44.75 -4.88 4.88
N ARG A 239 -45.20 -3.79 5.50
CA ARG A 239 -44.36 -2.61 5.76
C ARG A 239 -43.24 -2.90 6.78
N ALA A 240 -43.53 -3.70 7.80
CA ALA A 240 -42.52 -4.10 8.79
C ALA A 240 -41.39 -4.93 8.15
N SER A 241 -41.76 -5.94 7.34
CA SER A 241 -40.81 -6.80 6.64
C SER A 241 -39.94 -6.02 5.63
N LEU A 242 -40.55 -5.05 4.92
CA LEU A 242 -39.80 -4.16 4.02
C LEU A 242 -38.82 -3.25 4.79
N ARG A 243 -39.19 -2.78 5.98
CA ARG A 243 -38.24 -2.00 6.83
C ARG A 243 -37.06 -2.85 7.29
N GLU A 244 -37.31 -4.08 7.72
CA GLU A 244 -36.25 -5.01 8.18
C GLU A 244 -35.33 -5.40 7.05
N MET A 245 -35.83 -5.73 5.85
CA MET A 245 -34.98 -5.95 4.67
C MET A 245 -34.11 -4.75 4.30
N ARG A 246 -34.68 -3.53 4.35
CA ARG A 246 -33.92 -2.30 4.09
C ARG A 246 -32.85 -2.07 5.13
N ARG A 247 -33.10 -2.42 6.39
CA ARG A 247 -32.09 -2.35 7.46
C ARG A 247 -30.94 -3.28 7.22
N LEU A 248 -31.21 -4.55 6.87
CA LEU A 248 -30.15 -5.53 6.53
C LEU A 248 -29.36 -5.14 5.29
N LEU A 249 -30.03 -4.65 4.24
CA LEU A 249 -29.37 -4.13 3.04
C LEU A 249 -28.59 -2.82 3.29
N GLY A 250 -29.04 -2.00 4.22
CA GLY A 250 -28.37 -0.75 4.62
C GLY A 250 -27.03 -1.00 5.30
N VAL A 251 -26.91 -2.06 6.08
CA VAL A 251 -25.65 -2.50 6.72
C VAL A 251 -24.64 -2.98 5.66
N LEU A 252 -25.11 -3.58 4.55
CA LEU A 252 -24.25 -4.00 3.42
C LEU A 252 -23.87 -2.87 2.46
N ARG A 253 -24.71 -1.86 2.40
CA ARG A 253 -24.46 -0.63 1.66
C ARG A 253 -23.81 0.40 2.59
N GLY A 254 -22.78 0.01 3.32
CA GLY A 254 -21.90 0.97 3.96
C GLY A 254 -21.52 2.02 2.92
N ASP A 255 -22.10 3.20 3.04
CA ASP A 255 -21.84 4.51 2.37
C ASP A 255 -21.27 4.54 0.91
N GLU A 256 -21.16 3.43 0.21
CA GLU A 256 -20.65 3.32 -1.17
C GLU A 256 -21.75 3.29 -2.26
N GLN A 257 -22.90 3.86 -2.02
CA GLN A 257 -23.63 4.40 -3.17
C GLN A 257 -23.21 5.85 -3.39
N ALA A 258 -21.97 6.00 -3.87
CA ALA A 258 -21.70 7.08 -4.79
C ALA A 258 -22.69 6.91 -5.95
N SER A 259 -23.86 7.55 -5.84
CA SER A 259 -24.71 7.81 -6.97
C SER A 259 -23.83 8.43 -8.05
N THR A 260 -24.05 8.08 -9.31
CA THR A 260 -23.50 8.74 -10.50
C THR A 260 -23.85 10.24 -10.58
N ARG A 261 -24.44 10.84 -9.54
CA ARG A 261 -24.61 12.27 -9.37
C ARG A 261 -23.41 12.87 -8.65
N PRO A 262 -22.97 14.07 -9.04
CA PRO A 262 -21.95 14.80 -8.29
C PRO A 262 -22.31 14.86 -6.81
N LEU A 263 -21.30 14.80 -5.94
CA LEU A 263 -21.51 14.95 -4.50
C LEU A 263 -22.19 16.28 -4.22
N PRO A 264 -23.25 16.32 -3.37
CA PRO A 264 -23.92 17.57 -3.02
C PRO A 264 -22.93 18.57 -2.43
N GLN A 265 -23.07 19.83 -2.86
CA GLN A 265 -22.25 20.96 -2.43
C GLN A 265 -23.12 21.98 -1.67
N LEU A 266 -22.48 22.99 -1.07
CA LEU A 266 -23.20 24.11 -0.45
C LEU A 266 -24.10 24.88 -1.43
N ALA A 267 -23.72 24.89 -2.70
CA ALA A 267 -24.51 25.49 -3.78
C ALA A 267 -25.88 24.81 -3.98
N ASP A 268 -26.03 23.56 -3.55
CA ASP A 268 -27.27 22.78 -3.68
C ASP A 268 -28.22 22.97 -2.47
N LEU A 269 -27.86 23.77 -1.45
CA LEU A 269 -28.72 24.06 -0.29
C LEU A 269 -30.04 24.72 -0.64
N PRO A 270 -30.13 25.66 -1.60
CA PRO A 270 -31.43 26.21 -2.03
C PRO A 270 -32.40 25.15 -2.51
N ASP A 271 -31.93 24.13 -3.25
CA ASP A 271 -32.78 23.03 -3.75
C ASP A 271 -33.22 22.10 -2.62
N LEU A 272 -32.38 21.88 -1.63
CA LEU A 272 -32.73 21.14 -0.41
C LEU A 272 -33.83 21.85 0.37
N VAL A 273 -33.72 23.18 0.55
CA VAL A 273 -34.73 24.03 1.21
C VAL A 273 -36.03 24.02 0.43
N ALA A 274 -35.99 24.14 -0.91
CA ALA A 274 -37.17 24.05 -1.76
C ALA A 274 -37.88 22.69 -1.59
N SER A 275 -37.14 21.61 -1.50
CA SER A 275 -37.69 20.27 -1.24
C SER A 275 -38.35 20.17 0.12
N ALA A 276 -37.79 20.75 1.17
CA ALA A 276 -38.38 20.80 2.50
C ALA A 276 -39.69 21.64 2.52
N ARG A 277 -39.74 22.76 1.79
CA ARG A 277 -40.93 23.56 1.61
C ARG A 277 -42.06 22.80 0.88
N THR A 278 -41.68 22.03 -0.14
CA THR A 278 -42.63 21.16 -0.87
C THR A 278 -43.18 20.05 0.02
N ALA A 279 -42.39 19.58 1.00
CA ALA A 279 -42.80 18.60 2.00
C ALA A 279 -43.69 19.21 3.12
N GLY A 280 -44.00 20.52 3.07
CA GLY A 280 -44.91 21.21 3.98
C GLY A 280 -44.25 21.95 5.15
N LEU A 281 -42.91 22.01 5.20
CA LEU A 281 -42.18 22.77 6.22
C LEU A 281 -41.92 24.21 5.76
N ALA A 282 -42.40 25.20 6.52
CA ALA A 282 -42.04 26.60 6.30
C ALA A 282 -40.55 26.80 6.64
N VAL A 283 -39.71 27.14 5.65
CA VAL A 283 -38.26 27.32 5.85
C VAL A 283 -37.86 28.72 5.41
N ASP A 284 -37.20 29.46 6.31
CA ASP A 284 -36.50 30.71 6.01
C ASP A 284 -35.01 30.39 5.78
N PHE A 285 -34.43 30.89 4.69
CA PHE A 285 -33.04 30.61 4.35
C PHE A 285 -32.31 31.89 4.05
N ALA A 286 -31.23 32.13 4.78
CA ALA A 286 -30.39 33.31 4.64
C ALA A 286 -28.89 32.91 4.50
N VAL A 287 -28.21 33.67 3.64
CA VAL A 287 -26.75 33.54 3.48
C VAL A 287 -26.12 34.89 3.77
N THR A 288 -25.09 34.91 4.62
CA THR A 288 -24.41 36.15 5.03
C THR A 288 -22.90 36.00 4.84
N GLY A 289 -22.28 37.07 4.35
CA GLY A 289 -20.83 37.10 4.07
C GLY A 289 -20.43 36.39 2.77
N GLU A 290 -19.15 36.39 2.49
CA GLU A 290 -18.57 35.72 1.32
C GLU A 290 -17.39 34.83 1.76
N PRO A 291 -17.19 33.67 1.10
CA PRO A 291 -16.09 32.81 1.42
C PRO A 291 -14.73 33.47 1.08
N ARG A 292 -13.80 33.50 2.02
CA ARG A 292 -12.43 33.96 1.78
C ARG A 292 -11.64 33.00 0.88
N ARG A 293 -11.94 31.71 0.98
CA ARG A 293 -11.41 30.62 0.15
C ARG A 293 -12.42 29.49 0.10
N GLY A 294 -12.33 28.63 -0.92
CA GLY A 294 -13.17 27.43 -1.01
C GLY A 294 -12.90 26.46 0.13
N LEU A 295 -13.96 25.81 0.62
CA LEU A 295 -13.82 24.67 1.52
C LEU A 295 -13.47 23.41 0.72
N PRO A 296 -12.80 22.42 1.31
CA PRO A 296 -12.67 21.10 0.71
C PRO A 296 -14.06 20.50 0.39
N ALA A 297 -14.18 19.78 -0.74
CA ALA A 297 -15.46 19.19 -1.16
C ALA A 297 -16.12 18.32 -0.09
N GLY A 298 -15.33 17.61 0.72
CA GLY A 298 -15.82 16.83 1.84
C GLY A 298 -16.37 17.67 3.00
N ALA A 299 -15.81 18.85 3.24
CA ALA A 299 -16.30 19.79 4.26
C ALA A 299 -17.62 20.44 3.82
N GLU A 300 -17.76 20.78 2.53
CA GLU A 300 -19.03 21.25 1.96
C GLU A 300 -20.13 20.18 2.06
N LEU A 301 -19.78 18.92 1.74
CA LEU A 301 -20.69 17.78 1.90
C LEU A 301 -21.11 17.59 3.36
N ALA A 302 -20.19 17.72 4.32
CA ALA A 302 -20.50 17.61 5.75
C ALA A 302 -21.49 18.69 6.19
N ALA A 303 -21.29 19.94 5.75
CA ALA A 303 -22.23 21.04 6.01
C ALA A 303 -23.61 20.80 5.36
N TYR A 304 -23.64 20.38 4.09
CA TYR A 304 -24.89 20.04 3.39
C TYR A 304 -25.67 18.95 4.14
N ARG A 305 -25.00 17.86 4.54
CA ARG A 305 -25.61 16.76 5.29
C ARG A 305 -26.10 17.17 6.67
N ALA A 306 -25.42 18.10 7.34
CA ALA A 306 -25.89 18.64 8.60
C ALA A 306 -27.20 19.40 8.46
N VAL A 307 -27.33 20.24 7.43
CA VAL A 307 -28.64 20.94 7.14
C VAL A 307 -29.70 19.93 6.77
N GLN A 308 -29.40 18.95 5.93
CA GLN A 308 -30.35 17.92 5.51
C GLN A 308 -30.91 17.14 6.70
N GLU A 309 -30.04 16.70 7.61
CA GLU A 309 -30.42 15.96 8.81
C GLU A 309 -31.23 16.83 9.77
N ALA A 310 -30.80 18.09 9.97
CA ALA A 310 -31.54 19.03 10.82
C ALA A 310 -32.96 19.31 10.29
N LEU A 311 -33.12 19.58 8.99
CA LEU A 311 -34.45 19.77 8.37
C LEU A 311 -35.29 18.49 8.43
N THR A 312 -34.68 17.32 8.22
CA THR A 312 -35.35 16.02 8.34
C THR A 312 -35.88 15.80 9.77
N ASN A 313 -35.06 16.16 10.76
CA ASN A 313 -35.42 16.06 12.16
C ASN A 313 -36.57 17.04 12.52
N THR A 314 -36.53 18.24 11.98
CA THR A 314 -37.63 19.21 12.13
C THR A 314 -38.98 18.64 11.59
N VAL A 315 -38.96 18.09 10.35
CA VAL A 315 -40.17 17.47 9.75
C VAL A 315 -40.69 16.30 10.61
N LYS A 316 -39.81 15.49 11.18
CA LYS A 316 -40.20 14.32 11.98
C LYS A 316 -40.66 14.65 13.40
N HIS A 317 -40.08 15.68 14.03
CA HIS A 317 -40.15 15.85 15.48
C HIS A 317 -40.78 17.19 15.92
N ALA A 318 -40.73 18.25 15.08
CA ALA A 318 -41.16 19.57 15.51
C ALA A 318 -42.68 19.76 15.55
N GLY A 319 -43.44 18.95 14.79
CA GLY A 319 -44.91 19.01 14.74
C GLY A 319 -45.47 19.61 13.44
N PRO A 320 -46.79 19.56 13.21
CA PRO A 320 -47.39 19.83 11.90
C PRO A 320 -47.41 21.31 11.48
N SER A 321 -47.16 22.24 12.38
CA SER A 321 -47.15 23.70 12.11
C SER A 321 -45.78 24.33 12.39
N ALA A 322 -44.73 23.52 12.52
CA ALA A 322 -43.40 24.03 12.79
C ALA A 322 -42.80 24.75 11.59
N SER A 323 -42.00 25.76 11.86
CA SER A 323 -41.15 26.45 10.88
C SER A 323 -39.69 26.27 11.24
N ALA A 324 -38.81 26.39 10.24
CA ALA A 324 -37.38 26.32 10.42
C ALA A 324 -36.71 27.56 9.82
N ARG A 325 -35.62 28.00 10.45
CA ARG A 325 -34.70 28.99 9.87
C ARG A 325 -33.33 28.37 9.68
N VAL A 326 -32.76 28.53 8.50
CA VAL A 326 -31.43 28.08 8.12
C VAL A 326 -30.58 29.31 7.79
N ASP A 327 -29.61 29.57 8.61
CA ASP A 327 -28.64 30.67 8.45
C ASP A 327 -27.27 30.12 8.11
N LEU A 328 -26.70 30.51 6.97
CA LEU A 328 -25.37 30.18 6.54
C LEU A 328 -24.50 31.43 6.59
N GLY A 329 -23.45 31.42 7.40
CA GLY A 329 -22.61 32.58 7.64
C GLY A 329 -21.15 32.32 7.28
N TRP A 330 -20.58 33.12 6.40
CA TRP A 330 -19.15 33.12 6.13
C TRP A 330 -18.45 34.14 7.04
N SER A 331 -17.45 33.67 7.76
CA SER A 331 -16.64 34.45 8.69
C SER A 331 -15.14 34.32 8.36
N PRO A 332 -14.27 35.19 8.93
CA PRO A 332 -12.82 35.01 8.82
C PRO A 332 -12.30 33.65 9.32
N ARG A 333 -13.05 32.96 10.17
CA ARG A 333 -12.66 31.68 10.77
C ARG A 333 -13.14 30.47 9.96
N GLY A 334 -14.14 30.64 9.09
CA GLY A 334 -14.74 29.54 8.34
C GLY A 334 -16.24 29.72 8.10
N LEU A 335 -16.89 28.62 7.82
CA LEU A 335 -18.33 28.51 7.60
C LEU A 335 -19.06 28.20 8.91
N SER A 336 -20.09 28.99 9.23
CA SER A 336 -21.05 28.68 10.27
C SER A 336 -22.40 28.35 9.64
N VAL A 337 -23.06 27.31 10.11
CA VAL A 337 -24.44 26.94 9.71
C VAL A 337 -25.24 26.80 10.98
N SER A 338 -26.37 27.51 11.01
CA SER A 338 -27.35 27.43 12.11
C SER A 338 -28.72 27.02 11.56
N VAL A 339 -29.30 25.97 12.12
CA VAL A 339 -30.68 25.54 11.83
C VAL A 339 -31.46 25.61 13.12
N LEU A 340 -32.49 26.42 13.12
CA LEU A 340 -33.41 26.64 14.26
C LEU A 340 -34.81 26.31 13.85
N ASP A 341 -35.51 25.44 14.59
CA ASP A 341 -36.95 25.25 14.49
C ASP A 341 -37.67 25.89 15.68
N ASP A 342 -38.98 26.11 15.50
CA ASP A 342 -39.89 26.62 16.52
C ASP A 342 -40.82 25.51 17.10
N GLY A 343 -40.39 24.24 16.97
CA GLY A 343 -41.15 23.07 17.38
C GLY A 343 -41.19 22.81 18.89
N ARG A 344 -41.42 21.54 19.25
CA ARG A 344 -41.65 21.11 20.66
C ARG A 344 -40.40 21.10 21.55
N GLY A 345 -39.24 21.47 21.04
CA GLY A 345 -38.00 21.60 21.82
C GLY A 345 -37.60 20.32 22.58
N ALA A 346 -37.31 20.41 23.88
CA ALA A 346 -36.87 19.30 24.72
C ALA A 346 -37.84 18.10 24.78
N GLY A 347 -39.12 18.25 24.44
CA GLY A 347 -40.08 17.16 24.40
C GLY A 347 -39.88 16.16 23.26
N ALA A 348 -39.08 16.50 22.26
CA ALA A 348 -38.74 15.63 21.12
C ALA A 348 -37.64 14.61 21.40
N LEU A 349 -36.92 14.73 22.52
CA LEU A 349 -35.76 13.87 22.86
C LEU A 349 -36.13 12.50 23.48
N SER A 350 -37.42 12.19 23.63
CA SER A 350 -37.92 11.01 24.35
C SER A 350 -38.13 9.76 23.49
N GLY A 351 -37.57 9.67 22.26
CA GLY A 351 -37.70 8.52 21.35
C GLY A 351 -36.41 7.74 21.18
N ASP A 352 -36.51 6.41 21.18
CA ASP A 352 -35.42 5.50 20.84
C ASP A 352 -34.87 5.78 19.42
N GLY A 353 -33.82 6.59 19.27
CA GLY A 353 -33.19 6.91 17.98
C GLY A 353 -32.68 8.34 17.82
N ALA A 354 -33.05 9.28 18.71
CA ALA A 354 -32.71 10.71 18.59
C ALA A 354 -31.19 11.01 18.71
N GLY A 355 -30.38 10.09 19.22
CA GLY A 355 -28.92 10.29 19.42
C GLY A 355 -28.05 9.96 18.23
N GLN A 356 -28.46 9.08 17.31
CA GLN A 356 -27.59 8.57 16.24
C GLN A 356 -27.33 9.59 15.13
N GLY A 357 -28.32 10.39 14.76
CA GLY A 357 -28.17 11.44 13.73
C GLY A 357 -27.22 12.56 14.17
N LEU A 358 -27.32 13.00 15.43
CA LEU A 358 -26.45 14.04 15.99
C LEU A 358 -25.02 13.56 16.18
N ALA A 359 -24.82 12.33 16.64
CA ALA A 359 -23.50 11.72 16.77
C ALA A 359 -22.81 11.59 15.41
N GLY A 360 -23.53 11.13 14.38
CA GLY A 360 -22.99 11.04 13.02
C GLY A 360 -22.67 12.39 12.36
N MET A 361 -23.45 13.47 12.71
CA MET A 361 -23.10 14.83 12.30
C MET A 361 -21.79 15.29 12.95
N ALA A 362 -21.64 15.11 14.26
CA ALA A 362 -20.45 15.51 15.01
C ALA A 362 -19.19 14.80 14.49
N GLU A 363 -19.28 13.51 14.20
CA GLU A 363 -18.18 12.73 13.64
C GLU A 363 -17.75 13.26 12.27
N ARG A 364 -18.70 13.46 11.34
CA ARG A 364 -18.39 13.95 9.98
C ARG A 364 -17.82 15.36 9.95
N VAL A 365 -18.37 16.26 10.76
CA VAL A 365 -17.90 17.65 10.88
C VAL A 365 -16.53 17.70 11.58
N GLY A 366 -16.30 16.81 12.56
CA GLY A 366 -15.02 16.67 13.27
C GLY A 366 -13.86 16.25 12.38
N LEU A 367 -14.09 15.55 11.24
CA LEU A 367 -13.05 15.22 10.25
C LEU A 367 -12.40 16.46 9.61
N TYR A 368 -13.05 17.62 9.74
CA TYR A 368 -12.58 18.92 9.21
C TYR A 368 -12.33 19.94 10.32
N ASP A 369 -11.97 19.49 11.51
CA ASP A 369 -11.71 20.30 12.69
C ASP A 369 -12.91 21.18 13.09
N GLY A 370 -14.12 20.82 12.60
CA GLY A 370 -15.35 21.52 12.89
C GLY A 370 -16.00 21.07 14.18
N THR A 371 -16.99 21.85 14.63
CA THR A 371 -17.76 21.58 15.84
C THR A 371 -19.25 21.61 15.54
N VAL A 372 -20.00 20.75 16.24
CA VAL A 372 -21.47 20.70 16.21
C VAL A 372 -21.99 20.90 17.62
N GLN A 373 -22.93 21.84 17.78
CA GLN A 373 -23.69 22.04 19.01
C GLN A 373 -25.17 21.89 18.68
N ALA A 374 -25.86 21.06 19.42
CA ALA A 374 -27.30 20.83 19.20
C ALA A 374 -28.02 20.74 20.53
N GLY A 375 -29.15 21.42 20.62
CA GLY A 375 -29.95 21.47 21.84
C GLY A 375 -31.19 22.29 21.74
N PRO A 376 -32.06 22.27 22.80
CA PRO A 376 -33.25 23.12 22.89
C PRO A 376 -32.87 24.61 22.85
N ALA A 377 -33.63 25.40 22.08
CA ALA A 377 -33.41 26.85 21.98
C ALA A 377 -34.10 27.62 23.11
N ALA A 378 -33.48 28.75 23.53
CA ALA A 378 -34.01 29.64 24.59
C ALA A 378 -35.24 30.43 24.11
N GLY A 379 -36.35 29.87 23.93
CA GLY A 379 -37.58 30.48 23.39
C GLY A 379 -38.52 29.43 22.79
N GLY A 380 -38.12 28.17 22.91
CA GLY A 380 -38.77 27.04 22.30
C GLY A 380 -38.06 26.59 21.02
N GLY A 381 -38.36 25.33 20.60
CA GLY A 381 -37.75 24.74 19.45
C GLY A 381 -36.37 24.08 19.72
N PHE A 382 -35.71 23.67 18.64
CA PHE A 382 -34.42 23.01 18.68
C PHE A 382 -33.44 23.70 17.75
N ARG A 383 -32.19 23.84 18.19
CA ARG A 383 -31.11 24.47 17.41
C ARG A 383 -29.98 23.50 17.14
N VAL A 384 -29.46 23.55 15.93
CA VAL A 384 -28.23 22.87 15.50
C VAL A 384 -27.32 23.92 14.94
N ASP A 385 -26.18 24.11 15.59
CA ASP A 385 -25.10 25.01 15.14
C ASP A 385 -23.90 24.20 14.73
N VAL A 386 -23.39 24.46 13.54
CA VAL A 386 -22.20 23.83 12.97
C VAL A 386 -21.18 24.90 12.62
N LEU A 387 -19.93 24.69 12.99
CA LEU A 387 -18.81 25.53 12.61
C LEU A 387 -17.75 24.66 11.93
N ILE A 388 -17.36 25.01 10.70
CA ILE A 388 -16.28 24.37 9.95
C ILE A 388 -15.21 25.42 9.69
N PRO A 389 -14.03 25.33 10.32
CA PRO A 389 -12.95 26.30 10.12
C PRO A 389 -12.31 26.14 8.74
N TYR A 390 -11.69 27.20 8.25
CA TYR A 390 -10.76 27.06 7.14
C TYR A 390 -9.54 26.27 7.60
N THR A 391 -9.16 25.22 6.87
CA THR A 391 -7.92 24.49 7.14
C THR A 391 -6.72 25.43 6.89
N GLU A 392 -5.83 25.57 7.86
CA GLU A 392 -4.54 26.23 7.64
C GLU A 392 -3.66 25.28 6.81
N ASP A 393 -3.23 25.76 5.62
CA ASP A 393 -2.18 25.11 4.80
C ASP A 393 -0.79 25.40 5.38
#